data_f5658013491ca614ef95b5f7e96d1df9
#
_entry.id   f5658013491ca614ef95b5f7e96d1df9
#
_cell.length_a   1.000
_cell.length_b   1.000
_cell.length_c   1.000
_cell.angle_alpha   90.00
_cell.angle_beta   90.00
_cell.angle_gamma   90.00
#
_symmetry.space_group_name_H-M   'P 1'
#
loop_
_entity.id
_entity.type
_entity.pdbx_description
1 polymer ?
#
loop_
_entity_poly.entity_id
_entity_poly.type
_entity_poly.pdbx_seq_one_letter_code
_entity_poly.pdbx_strand_id
1 'polypeptide(L)'
;EICACLVGSEMCIRDRYRAQKEELEKEAMLRNPETAYLVSDEEFDRQLDELGWSTVDTASRLGMYVEVGMYNLEKKIRDTFRSLLELIFAAASLLIDTVRTFFLVVLSILGPVAFAFSVWDGFQSTLGQWFTRYISVYLWLPVSDLFSTLLAKLQVLMLQNDIQELQNNPDYSIDNSNSVYILFMLIGIIGYFTVPTVAGWIVQAGGAGNFSRNLNRTATKTGSFAAGVGGAVLGNIGGRLRGK
;
A
#
# COMPACT_ATOMS: atom_id res chain seq x y z
N GLU A 1 0.37 -5.42 -17.11
CA GLU A 1 0.91 -4.23 -17.83
C GLU A 1 0.05 -2.97 -17.61
N ILE A 2 -1.28 -3.06 -17.57
CA ILE A 2 -2.19 -1.91 -17.36
C ILE A 2 -2.02 -1.31 -15.96
N CYS A 3 -1.81 -2.11 -14.92
CA CYS A 3 -1.59 -1.65 -13.54
C CYS A 3 -0.26 -0.88 -13.38
N ALA A 4 0.81 -1.33 -14.02
CA ALA A 4 2.10 -0.66 -13.98
C ALA A 4 2.07 0.74 -14.64
N CYS A 5 1.28 0.91 -15.72
CA CYS A 5 1.07 2.20 -16.36
C CYS A 5 0.28 3.19 -15.48
N LEU A 6 -0.74 2.73 -14.76
CA LEU A 6 -1.55 3.58 -13.88
C LEU A 6 -0.76 4.08 -12.66
N VAL A 7 -0.05 3.19 -11.98
CA VAL A 7 0.82 3.55 -10.84
C VAL A 7 1.96 4.46 -11.27
N GLY A 8 2.58 4.22 -12.43
CA GLY A 8 3.62 5.08 -12.99
C GLY A 8 3.11 6.48 -13.34
N SER A 9 1.90 6.60 -13.89
CA SER A 9 1.30 7.90 -14.21
C SER A 9 0.93 8.70 -12.95
N GLU A 10 0.43 8.05 -11.90
CA GLU A 10 0.09 8.71 -10.63
C GLU A 10 1.35 9.17 -9.88
N MET A 11 2.46 8.41 -9.93
CA MET A 11 3.74 8.87 -9.42
C MET A 11 4.23 10.13 -10.13
N CYS A 12 4.17 10.17 -11.46
CA CYS A 12 4.56 11.37 -12.23
C CYS A 12 3.69 12.59 -11.92
N ILE A 13 2.39 12.39 -11.70
CA ILE A 13 1.46 13.45 -11.31
C ILE A 13 1.83 13.98 -9.92
N ARG A 14 2.04 13.12 -8.96
CA ARG A 14 2.45 13.46 -7.60
C ARG A 14 3.76 14.26 -7.59
N ASP A 15 4.77 13.79 -8.34
CA ASP A 15 6.08 14.45 -8.40
C ASP A 15 5.99 15.84 -9.02
N ARG A 16 5.11 16.03 -10.02
CA ARG A 16 4.83 17.35 -10.59
C ARG A 16 4.20 18.31 -9.58
N TYR A 17 3.17 17.89 -8.86
CA TYR A 17 2.54 18.73 -7.82
C TYR A 17 3.52 19.06 -6.69
N ARG A 18 4.40 18.12 -6.35
CA ARG A 18 5.47 18.35 -5.37
C ARG A 18 6.45 19.43 -5.83
N ALA A 19 6.94 19.34 -7.06
CA ALA A 19 7.83 20.36 -7.63
C ALA A 19 7.15 21.73 -7.66
N GLN A 20 5.88 21.79 -8.06
CA GLN A 20 5.10 23.02 -8.07
C GLN A 20 4.91 23.60 -6.66
N LYS A 21 4.68 22.75 -5.66
CA LYS A 21 4.59 23.18 -4.25
C LYS A 21 5.91 23.76 -3.78
N GLU A 22 7.04 23.09 -4.01
CA GLU A 22 8.37 23.55 -3.62
C GLU A 22 8.72 24.90 -4.27
N GLU A 23 8.32 25.12 -5.53
CA GLU A 23 8.50 26.38 -6.23
C GLU A 23 7.68 27.51 -5.59
N LEU A 24 6.40 27.24 -5.29
CA LEU A 24 5.53 28.21 -4.62
C LEU A 24 5.98 28.53 -3.18
N GLU A 25 6.46 27.53 -2.44
CA GLU A 25 7.05 27.73 -1.12
C GLU A 25 8.26 28.67 -1.18
N LYS A 26 9.14 28.44 -2.15
CA LYS A 26 10.29 29.30 -2.40
C LYS A 26 9.87 30.73 -2.75
N GLU A 27 8.86 30.87 -3.61
CA GLU A 27 8.32 32.18 -3.99
C GLU A 27 7.67 32.91 -2.81
N ALA A 28 6.94 32.19 -1.96
CA ALA A 28 6.33 32.76 -0.76
C ALA A 28 7.39 33.25 0.24
N MET A 29 8.45 32.48 0.44
CA MET A 29 9.58 32.87 1.29
C MET A 29 10.33 34.10 0.74
N LEU A 30 10.50 34.19 -0.57
CA LEU A 30 11.14 35.36 -1.20
C LEU A 30 10.32 36.65 -1.08
N ARG A 31 9.00 36.56 -0.95
CA ARG A 31 8.12 37.72 -0.73
C ARG A 31 8.20 38.30 0.68
N ASN A 32 8.54 37.46 1.65
CA ASN A 32 8.67 37.89 3.04
C ASN A 32 10.13 38.26 3.33
N PRO A 33 10.44 39.55 3.65
CA PRO A 33 11.80 39.99 3.89
C PRO A 33 12.47 39.30 5.09
N GLU A 34 11.67 38.77 6.04
CA GLU A 34 12.20 38.03 7.21
C GLU A 34 12.67 36.63 6.89
N THR A 35 12.25 36.04 5.75
CA THR A 35 12.60 34.67 5.36
C THR A 35 13.33 34.58 4.01
N ALA A 36 13.38 35.67 3.25
CA ALA A 36 13.97 35.72 1.92
C ALA A 36 15.46 35.31 1.92
N TYR A 37 16.21 35.72 2.92
CA TYR A 37 17.63 35.39 3.06
C TYR A 37 17.89 33.92 3.37
N LEU A 38 16.89 33.15 3.81
CA LEU A 38 17.00 31.70 4.03
C LEU A 38 17.02 30.90 2.71
N VAL A 39 16.49 31.48 1.63
CA VAL A 39 16.23 30.79 0.36
C VAL A 39 17.00 31.39 -0.81
N SER A 40 17.49 32.63 -0.70
CA SER A 40 18.22 33.36 -1.72
C SER A 40 19.57 33.85 -1.20
N ASP A 41 20.64 33.42 -1.87
CA ASP A 41 22.00 33.87 -1.56
C ASP A 41 22.16 35.41 -1.79
N GLU A 42 21.46 35.96 -2.81
CA GLU A 42 21.49 37.40 -3.11
C GLU A 42 20.84 38.22 -2.00
N GLU A 43 19.74 37.78 -1.45
CA GLU A 43 19.07 38.43 -0.33
C GLU A 43 19.87 38.30 0.99
N PHE A 44 20.52 37.14 1.16
CA PHE A 44 21.42 36.90 2.27
C PHE A 44 22.61 37.88 2.24
N ASP A 45 23.27 38.02 1.11
CA ASP A 45 24.40 38.91 0.91
C ASP A 45 23.97 40.39 1.11
N ARG A 46 22.79 40.76 0.57
CA ARG A 46 22.25 42.11 0.74
C ARG A 46 22.02 42.48 2.20
N GLN A 47 21.34 41.62 2.97
CA GLN A 47 21.09 41.82 4.38
C GLN A 47 22.39 41.82 5.18
N LEU A 48 23.37 41.02 4.78
CA LEU A 48 24.68 40.97 5.39
C LEU A 48 25.44 42.28 5.16
N ASP A 49 25.31 42.91 3.99
CA ASP A 49 25.96 44.20 3.67
C ASP A 49 25.27 45.39 4.37
N GLU A 50 23.97 45.30 4.61
CA GLU A 50 23.22 46.30 5.38
C GLU A 50 23.62 46.33 6.89
N LEU A 51 24.12 45.20 7.42
CA LEU A 51 24.64 45.08 8.77
C LEU A 51 26.07 45.69 8.83
N GLY A 52 26.28 46.67 9.72
CA GLY A 52 27.58 47.30 9.96
C GLY A 52 28.65 46.36 10.53
N TRP A 53 29.79 46.94 10.92
CA TRP A 53 30.92 46.20 11.53
C TRP A 53 31.05 46.47 13.05
N SER A 54 29.98 46.84 13.71
CA SER A 54 29.94 46.98 15.19
C SER A 54 29.97 45.59 15.86
N THR A 55 30.32 45.53 17.12
CA THR A 55 30.34 44.29 17.91
C THR A 55 28.94 43.62 17.97
N VAL A 56 27.87 44.42 17.98
CA VAL A 56 26.49 43.95 17.95
C VAL A 56 26.15 43.41 16.58
N ASP A 57 26.58 44.09 15.50
CA ASP A 57 26.35 43.69 14.13
C ASP A 57 27.07 42.37 13.78
N THR A 58 28.28 42.18 14.37
CA THR A 58 29.01 40.91 14.22
C THR A 58 28.27 39.72 14.85
N ALA A 59 27.61 39.94 15.99
CA ALA A 59 26.78 38.92 16.62
C ALA A 59 25.54 38.60 15.77
N SER A 60 24.91 39.63 15.18
CA SER A 60 23.76 39.44 14.26
C SER A 60 24.16 38.73 12.99
N ARG A 61 25.31 39.03 12.39
CA ARG A 61 25.87 38.31 11.25
C ARG A 61 26.08 36.83 11.54
N LEU A 62 26.68 36.52 12.71
CA LEU A 62 26.86 35.12 13.13
C LEU A 62 25.50 34.40 13.30
N GLY A 63 24.51 35.12 13.88
CA GLY A 63 23.14 34.63 14.02
C GLY A 63 22.52 34.22 12.68
N MET A 64 22.63 35.08 11.65
CA MET A 64 22.12 34.78 10.30
C MET A 64 22.79 33.55 9.67
N TYR A 65 24.12 33.42 9.78
CA TYR A 65 24.81 32.23 9.30
C TYR A 65 24.34 30.95 9.99
N VAL A 66 24.14 31.00 11.31
CA VAL A 66 23.62 29.85 12.07
C VAL A 66 22.20 29.54 11.67
N GLU A 67 21.36 30.52 11.44
CA GLU A 67 19.95 30.35 11.07
C GLU A 67 19.79 29.75 9.67
N VAL A 68 20.54 30.24 8.68
CA VAL A 68 20.60 29.63 7.33
C VAL A 68 21.17 28.21 7.40
N GLY A 69 22.21 28.00 8.22
CA GLY A 69 22.78 26.68 8.42
C GLY A 69 21.77 25.70 9.05
N MET A 70 21.01 26.12 10.05
CA MET A 70 19.97 25.33 10.70
C MET A 70 18.80 25.02 9.73
N TYR A 71 18.35 26.02 9.00
CA TYR A 71 17.29 25.85 7.99
C TYR A 71 17.69 24.81 6.91
N ASN A 72 18.90 24.93 6.36
CA ASN A 72 19.41 23.99 5.38
C ASN A 72 19.58 22.58 5.95
N LEU A 73 20.03 22.46 7.19
CA LEU A 73 20.15 21.18 7.89
C LEU A 73 18.77 20.53 8.11
N GLU A 74 17.82 21.32 8.60
CA GLU A 74 16.45 20.86 8.83
C GLU A 74 15.79 20.40 7.53
N LYS A 75 15.91 21.19 6.46
CA LYS A 75 15.44 20.82 5.12
C LYS A 75 16.09 19.50 4.66
N LYS A 76 17.39 19.36 4.78
CA LYS A 76 18.12 18.16 4.39
C LYS A 76 17.72 16.92 5.20
N ILE A 77 17.51 17.06 6.50
CA ILE A 77 17.04 15.98 7.37
C ILE A 77 15.63 15.57 6.95
N ARG A 78 14.74 16.51 6.70
CA ARG A 78 13.37 16.28 6.26
C ARG A 78 13.31 15.54 4.93
N ASP A 79 14.10 15.99 3.95
CA ASP A 79 14.18 15.36 2.63
C ASP A 79 14.77 13.94 2.70
N THR A 80 15.79 13.74 3.51
CA THR A 80 16.39 12.43 3.75
C THR A 80 15.39 11.48 4.42
N PHE A 81 14.67 11.94 5.43
CA PHE A 81 13.66 11.15 6.12
C PHE A 81 12.49 10.77 5.19
N ARG A 82 12.06 11.71 4.36
CA ARG A 82 11.04 11.47 3.34
C ARG A 82 11.50 10.41 2.33
N SER A 83 12.71 10.53 1.80
CA SER A 83 13.29 9.55 0.87
C SER A 83 13.41 8.17 1.48
N LEU A 84 13.75 8.10 2.77
CA LEU A 84 13.79 6.86 3.53
C LEU A 84 12.40 6.21 3.63
N LEU A 85 11.37 7.00 3.94
CA LEU A 85 9.99 6.50 4.01
C LEU A 85 9.48 6.02 2.64
N GLU A 86 9.80 6.73 1.55
CA GLU A 86 9.47 6.30 0.19
C GLU A 86 10.15 4.97 -0.17
N LEU A 87 11.41 4.80 0.22
CA LEU A 87 12.14 3.53 0.06
C LEU A 87 11.47 2.39 0.84
N ILE A 88 11.11 2.63 2.11
CA ILE A 88 10.45 1.62 2.95
C ILE A 88 9.06 1.26 2.38
N PHE A 89 8.32 2.25 1.87
CA PHE A 89 7.04 2.03 1.22
C PHE A 89 7.17 1.14 -0.03
N ALA A 90 8.15 1.45 -0.90
CA ALA A 90 8.46 0.62 -2.06
C ALA A 90 8.91 -0.79 -1.66
N ALA A 91 9.73 -0.91 -0.63
CA ALA A 91 10.15 -2.21 -0.10
C ALA A 91 8.98 -3.02 0.46
N ALA A 92 8.02 -2.37 1.14
CA ALA A 92 6.82 -3.03 1.67
C ALA A 92 5.95 -3.62 0.55
N SER A 93 5.76 -2.89 -0.56
CA SER A 93 5.01 -3.40 -1.71
C SER A 93 5.71 -4.59 -2.36
N LEU A 94 7.01 -4.50 -2.62
CA LEU A 94 7.80 -5.61 -3.17
C LEU A 94 7.79 -6.85 -2.25
N LEU A 95 7.82 -6.65 -0.94
CA LEU A 95 7.76 -7.74 0.03
C LEU A 95 6.43 -8.50 -0.06
N ILE A 96 5.31 -7.80 -0.13
CA ILE A 96 3.99 -8.42 -0.29
C ILE A 96 3.91 -9.22 -1.59
N ASP A 97 4.41 -8.68 -2.71
CA ASP A 97 4.40 -9.37 -4.01
C ASP A 97 5.28 -10.61 -3.99
N THR A 98 6.46 -10.53 -3.37
CA THR A 98 7.38 -11.67 -3.25
C THR A 98 6.78 -12.77 -2.37
N VAL A 99 6.27 -12.42 -1.20
CA VAL A 99 5.65 -13.36 -0.26
C VAL A 99 4.41 -14.01 -0.87
N ARG A 100 3.58 -13.23 -1.58
CA ARG A 100 2.44 -13.74 -2.34
C ARG A 100 2.85 -14.79 -3.37
N THR A 101 3.86 -14.48 -4.18
CA THR A 101 4.35 -15.40 -5.21
C THR A 101 4.86 -16.69 -4.58
N PHE A 102 5.61 -16.59 -3.48
CA PHE A 102 6.07 -17.76 -2.74
C PHE A 102 4.90 -18.62 -2.25
N PHE A 103 3.89 -18.02 -1.62
CA PHE A 103 2.73 -18.78 -1.15
C PHE A 103 1.93 -19.42 -2.29
N LEU A 104 1.77 -18.74 -3.44
CA LEU A 104 1.10 -19.32 -4.60
C LEU A 104 1.84 -20.53 -5.16
N VAL A 105 3.18 -20.45 -5.23
CA VAL A 105 4.01 -21.59 -5.68
C VAL A 105 3.87 -22.77 -4.71
N VAL A 106 3.98 -22.53 -3.40
CA VAL A 106 3.81 -23.59 -2.39
C VAL A 106 2.41 -24.21 -2.47
N LEU A 107 1.36 -23.40 -2.55
CA LEU A 107 -0.01 -23.88 -2.66
C LEU A 107 -0.24 -24.66 -3.96
N SER A 108 0.39 -24.26 -5.07
CA SER A 108 0.30 -24.99 -6.35
C SER A 108 0.95 -26.36 -6.26
N ILE A 109 2.11 -26.46 -5.61
CA ILE A 109 2.80 -27.76 -5.40
C ILE A 109 2.00 -28.66 -4.46
N LEU A 110 1.34 -28.10 -3.43
CA LEU A 110 0.50 -28.86 -2.50
C LEU A 110 -0.89 -29.21 -3.08
N GLY A 111 -1.27 -28.64 -4.21
CA GLY A 111 -2.55 -28.90 -4.87
C GLY A 111 -2.84 -30.39 -5.09
N PRO A 112 -2.00 -31.15 -5.80
CA PRO A 112 -2.21 -32.59 -6.02
C PRO A 112 -2.34 -33.37 -4.72
N VAL A 113 -1.62 -33.00 -3.67
CA VAL A 113 -1.68 -33.63 -2.34
C VAL A 113 -3.04 -33.34 -1.69
N ALA A 114 -3.55 -32.11 -1.77
CA ALA A 114 -4.87 -31.75 -1.25
C ALA A 114 -5.99 -32.49 -2.00
N PHE A 115 -5.86 -32.68 -3.30
CA PHE A 115 -6.78 -33.50 -4.10
C PHE A 115 -6.74 -34.96 -3.66
N ALA A 116 -5.57 -35.57 -3.49
CA ALA A 116 -5.42 -36.95 -3.06
C ALA A 116 -6.08 -37.19 -1.69
N PHE A 117 -5.86 -36.30 -0.73
CA PHE A 117 -6.48 -36.38 0.60
C PHE A 117 -7.99 -36.20 0.57
N SER A 118 -8.52 -35.40 -0.36
CA SER A 118 -9.97 -35.14 -0.44
C SER A 118 -10.81 -36.38 -0.81
N VAL A 119 -10.19 -37.40 -1.37
CA VAL A 119 -10.84 -38.69 -1.72
C VAL A 119 -11.06 -39.55 -0.46
N TRP A 120 -10.34 -39.35 0.60
CA TRP A 120 -10.43 -40.16 1.82
C TRP A 120 -11.58 -39.68 2.70
N ASP A 121 -12.37 -40.61 3.20
CA ASP A 121 -13.48 -40.29 4.10
C ASP A 121 -12.98 -39.53 5.36
N GLY A 122 -13.60 -38.40 5.63
CA GLY A 122 -13.21 -37.50 6.72
C GLY A 122 -12.33 -36.30 6.31
N PHE A 123 -11.62 -36.35 5.17
CA PHE A 123 -10.76 -35.26 4.69
C PHE A 123 -11.34 -34.45 3.52
N GLN A 124 -12.60 -34.63 3.18
CA GLN A 124 -13.27 -33.98 2.06
C GLN A 124 -13.27 -32.43 2.16
N SER A 125 -13.21 -31.87 3.38
CA SER A 125 -13.15 -30.42 3.58
C SER A 125 -11.78 -29.81 3.25
N THR A 126 -10.72 -30.63 3.13
CA THR A 126 -9.35 -30.18 2.87
C THR A 126 -9.24 -29.45 1.55
N LEU A 127 -9.90 -29.98 0.51
CA LEU A 127 -9.92 -29.34 -0.81
C LEU A 127 -10.56 -27.94 -0.78
N GLY A 128 -11.71 -27.81 -0.10
CA GLY A 128 -12.37 -26.51 0.05
C GLY A 128 -11.55 -25.50 0.81
N GLN A 129 -10.84 -25.92 1.87
CA GLN A 129 -9.94 -25.06 2.62
C GLN A 129 -8.73 -24.65 1.78
N TRP A 130 -8.17 -25.56 0.99
CA TRP A 130 -7.06 -25.27 0.08
C TRP A 130 -7.48 -24.22 -0.97
N PHE A 131 -8.63 -24.37 -1.62
CA PHE A 131 -9.15 -23.39 -2.57
C PHE A 131 -9.36 -22.02 -1.91
N THR A 132 -9.92 -21.98 -0.72
CA THR A 132 -10.14 -20.74 0.04
C THR A 132 -8.83 -20.01 0.30
N ARG A 133 -7.79 -20.73 0.68
CA ARG A 133 -6.45 -20.14 0.90
C ARG A 133 -5.81 -19.68 -0.40
N TYR A 134 -5.92 -20.48 -1.47
CA TYR A 134 -5.37 -20.12 -2.77
C TYR A 134 -5.99 -18.81 -3.30
N ILE A 135 -7.31 -18.70 -3.27
CA ILE A 135 -8.04 -17.49 -3.68
C ILE A 135 -7.69 -16.30 -2.77
N SER A 136 -7.56 -16.51 -1.46
CA SER A 136 -7.19 -15.46 -0.54
C SER A 136 -5.82 -14.86 -0.87
N VAL A 137 -4.81 -15.69 -1.14
CA VAL A 137 -3.47 -15.23 -1.51
C VAL A 137 -3.47 -14.60 -2.91
N TYR A 138 -4.27 -15.12 -3.84
CA TYR A 138 -4.42 -14.53 -5.16
C TYR A 138 -4.96 -13.09 -5.11
N LEU A 139 -5.90 -12.82 -4.21
CA LEU A 139 -6.51 -11.50 -4.01
C LEU A 139 -5.58 -10.46 -3.36
N TRP A 140 -4.39 -10.85 -2.85
CA TRP A 140 -3.45 -9.87 -2.30
C TRP A 140 -3.05 -8.82 -3.33
N LEU A 141 -2.82 -9.21 -4.59
CA LEU A 141 -2.42 -8.27 -5.65
C LEU A 141 -3.49 -7.21 -5.92
N PRO A 142 -4.74 -7.54 -6.27
CA PRO A 142 -5.74 -6.51 -6.52
C PRO A 142 -6.04 -5.65 -5.29
N VAL A 143 -5.93 -6.20 -4.08
CA VAL A 143 -6.11 -5.41 -2.84
C VAL A 143 -4.94 -4.45 -2.65
N SER A 144 -3.69 -4.88 -2.87
CA SER A 144 -2.52 -3.99 -2.78
C SER A 144 -2.55 -2.89 -3.84
N ASP A 145 -2.97 -3.19 -5.06
CA ASP A 145 -3.09 -2.23 -6.15
C ASP A 145 -4.15 -1.16 -5.86
N LEU A 146 -5.32 -1.58 -5.37
CA LEU A 146 -6.36 -0.64 -4.94
C LEU A 146 -5.88 0.25 -3.81
N PHE A 147 -5.15 -0.33 -2.84
CA PHE A 147 -4.63 0.42 -1.70
C PHE A 147 -3.58 1.45 -2.14
N SER A 148 -2.62 1.08 -2.99
CA SER A 148 -1.61 2.01 -3.50
C SER A 148 -2.22 3.13 -4.34
N THR A 149 -3.19 2.82 -5.21
CA THR A 149 -3.92 3.81 -6.01
C THR A 149 -4.68 4.81 -5.13
N LEU A 150 -5.34 4.33 -4.07
CA LEU A 150 -6.05 5.17 -3.13
C LEU A 150 -5.10 6.10 -2.38
N LEU A 151 -3.96 5.59 -1.89
CA LEU A 151 -2.94 6.39 -1.23
C LEU A 151 -2.34 7.46 -2.16
N ALA A 152 -2.01 7.09 -3.41
CA ALA A 152 -1.48 8.03 -4.38
C ALA A 152 -2.46 9.18 -4.65
N LYS A 153 -3.75 8.88 -4.80
CA LYS A 153 -4.79 9.91 -4.95
C LYS A 153 -4.94 10.81 -3.74
N LEU A 154 -4.91 10.25 -2.54
CA LEU A 154 -4.95 11.05 -1.31
C LEU A 154 -3.74 11.99 -1.23
N GLN A 155 -2.53 11.52 -1.55
CA GLN A 155 -1.33 12.36 -1.59
C GLN A 155 -1.44 13.50 -2.60
N VAL A 156 -1.97 13.24 -3.80
CA VAL A 156 -2.20 14.28 -4.81
C VAL A 156 -3.21 15.32 -4.33
N LEU A 157 -4.33 14.89 -3.74
CA LEU A 157 -5.34 15.81 -3.19
C LEU A 157 -4.79 16.67 -2.07
N MET A 158 -3.95 16.11 -1.20
CA MET A 158 -3.29 16.88 -0.15
C MET A 158 -2.35 17.95 -0.74
N LEU A 159 -1.51 17.58 -1.71
CA LEU A 159 -0.63 18.52 -2.38
C LEU A 159 -1.40 19.64 -3.09
N GLN A 160 -2.53 19.31 -3.71
CA GLN A 160 -3.40 20.32 -4.33
C GLN A 160 -4.00 21.27 -3.30
N ASN A 161 -4.45 20.76 -2.16
CA ASN A 161 -4.95 21.58 -1.07
C ASN A 161 -3.86 22.50 -0.51
N ASP A 162 -2.64 21.97 -0.29
CA ASP A 162 -1.50 22.75 0.17
C ASP A 162 -1.14 23.89 -0.79
N ILE A 163 -1.12 23.60 -2.09
CA ILE A 163 -0.87 24.61 -3.14
C ILE A 163 -1.94 25.70 -3.10
N GLN A 164 -3.20 25.32 -2.91
CA GLN A 164 -4.31 26.26 -2.85
C GLN A 164 -4.24 27.14 -1.59
N GLU A 165 -3.88 26.57 -0.45
CA GLU A 165 -3.67 27.31 0.79
C GLU A 165 -2.49 28.29 0.67
N LEU A 166 -1.36 27.86 0.09
CA LEU A 166 -0.21 28.73 -0.16
C LEU A 166 -0.56 29.92 -1.07
N GLN A 167 -1.38 29.71 -2.09
CA GLN A 167 -1.81 30.77 -2.99
C GLN A 167 -2.72 31.79 -2.31
N ASN A 168 -3.56 31.34 -1.38
CA ASN A 168 -4.52 32.20 -0.68
C ASN A 168 -3.88 32.89 0.55
N ASN A 169 -2.94 32.24 1.24
CA ASN A 169 -2.30 32.72 2.46
C ASN A 169 -0.79 32.50 2.36
N PRO A 170 -0.01 33.52 1.94
CA PRO A 170 1.46 33.40 1.86
C PRO A 170 2.15 33.15 3.22
N ASP A 171 1.48 33.46 4.32
CA ASP A 171 1.94 33.23 5.71
C ASP A 171 1.58 31.83 6.25
N TYR A 172 1.05 30.97 5.38
CA TYR A 172 0.71 29.58 5.76
C TYR A 172 1.96 28.83 6.24
N SER A 173 1.91 28.28 7.44
CA SER A 173 3.06 27.60 8.02
C SER A 173 3.31 26.27 7.29
N ILE A 174 4.32 26.27 6.48
CA ILE A 174 4.81 25.20 5.59
C ILE A 174 5.15 23.93 6.38
N ASP A 175 5.52 24.08 7.63
CA ASP A 175 5.95 22.99 8.51
C ASP A 175 4.81 21.97 8.80
N ASN A 176 3.59 22.46 8.92
CA ASN A 176 2.43 21.63 9.25
C ASN A 176 2.06 20.66 8.10
N SER A 177 2.15 21.12 6.86
CA SER A 177 1.85 20.35 5.65
C SER A 177 2.83 19.21 5.41
N ASN A 178 4.11 19.42 5.64
CA ASN A 178 5.15 18.40 5.51
C ASN A 178 4.98 17.27 6.53
N SER A 179 4.57 17.59 7.75
CA SER A 179 4.29 16.62 8.82
C SER A 179 3.12 15.71 8.46
N VAL A 180 2.08 16.26 7.85
CA VAL A 180 0.90 15.49 7.41
C VAL A 180 1.27 14.50 6.30
N TYR A 181 2.09 14.91 5.33
CA TYR A 181 2.57 14.00 4.28
C TYR A 181 3.34 12.80 4.85
N ILE A 182 4.23 13.03 5.79
CA ILE A 182 5.01 11.98 6.49
C ILE A 182 4.07 11.02 7.21
N LEU A 183 3.05 11.54 7.90
CA LEU A 183 2.03 10.74 8.58
C LEU A 183 1.30 9.81 7.60
N PHE A 184 0.87 10.32 6.44
CA PHE A 184 0.21 9.51 5.42
C PHE A 184 1.11 8.44 4.82
N MET A 185 2.40 8.70 4.65
CA MET A 185 3.37 7.69 4.23
C MET A 185 3.49 6.57 5.27
N LEU A 186 3.54 6.92 6.55
CA LEU A 186 3.58 5.94 7.64
C LEU A 186 2.31 5.07 7.68
N ILE A 187 1.14 5.70 7.55
CA ILE A 187 -0.14 4.98 7.43
C ILE A 187 -0.14 4.05 6.22
N GLY A 188 0.44 4.47 5.10
CA GLY A 188 0.60 3.67 3.91
C GLY A 188 1.44 2.42 4.14
N ILE A 189 2.57 2.55 4.80
CA ILE A 189 3.46 1.43 5.14
C ILE A 189 2.72 0.42 6.04
N ILE A 190 2.06 0.89 7.09
CA ILE A 190 1.27 0.03 8.00
C ILE A 190 0.13 -0.64 7.23
N GLY A 191 -0.55 0.11 6.35
CA GLY A 191 -1.65 -0.39 5.54
C GLY A 191 -1.24 -1.56 4.63
N TYR A 192 -0.04 -1.56 4.06
CA TYR A 192 0.46 -2.68 3.28
C TYR A 192 0.50 -3.99 4.07
N PHE A 193 0.89 -3.95 5.34
CA PHE A 193 0.89 -5.14 6.19
C PHE A 193 -0.52 -5.65 6.53
N THR A 194 -1.56 -4.84 6.33
CA THR A 194 -2.96 -5.28 6.52
C THR A 194 -3.56 -5.94 5.27
N VAL A 195 -2.93 -5.83 4.09
CA VAL A 195 -3.41 -6.40 2.81
C VAL A 195 -3.77 -7.89 2.92
N PRO A 196 -2.93 -8.77 3.52
CA PRO A 196 -3.26 -10.18 3.68
C PRO A 196 -4.52 -10.42 4.51
N THR A 197 -4.72 -9.62 5.54
CA THR A 197 -5.89 -9.71 6.44
C THR A 197 -7.16 -9.29 5.70
N VAL A 198 -7.12 -8.17 4.99
CA VAL A 198 -8.26 -7.66 4.21
C VAL A 198 -8.65 -8.64 3.10
N ALA A 199 -7.68 -9.20 2.37
CA ALA A 199 -7.93 -10.23 1.37
C ALA A 199 -8.60 -11.48 1.98
N GLY A 200 -8.18 -11.88 3.18
CA GLY A 200 -8.81 -12.95 3.94
C GLY A 200 -10.27 -12.65 4.30
N TRP A 201 -10.58 -11.43 4.72
CA TRP A 201 -11.97 -11.01 5.02
C TRP A 201 -12.86 -11.02 3.77
N ILE A 202 -12.36 -10.56 2.62
CA ILE A 202 -13.12 -10.58 1.36
C ILE A 202 -13.53 -12.01 0.99
N VAL A 203 -12.60 -12.96 1.11
CA VAL A 203 -12.89 -14.38 0.80
C VAL A 203 -13.88 -14.98 1.80
N GLN A 204 -13.76 -14.66 3.09
CA GLN A 204 -14.68 -15.13 4.11
C GLN A 204 -16.08 -14.52 3.94
N ALA A 205 -16.16 -13.21 3.66
CA ALA A 205 -17.43 -12.51 3.39
C ALA A 205 -18.10 -13.00 2.09
N GLY A 206 -17.31 -13.35 1.07
CA GLY A 206 -17.80 -13.94 -0.20
C GLY A 206 -18.36 -15.35 -0.09
N GLY A 207 -18.49 -15.91 1.12
CA GLY A 207 -19.15 -17.18 1.35
C GLY A 207 -18.29 -18.42 1.07
N ALA A 208 -16.96 -18.29 1.08
CA ALA A 208 -16.04 -19.43 0.92
C ALA A 208 -16.29 -20.55 1.96
N GLY A 209 -16.76 -20.21 3.16
CA GLY A 209 -17.25 -21.17 4.14
C GLY A 209 -18.49 -21.92 3.69
N ASN A 210 -19.39 -21.26 2.95
CA ASN A 210 -20.60 -21.89 2.39
C ASN A 210 -20.28 -22.69 1.12
N PHE A 211 -19.30 -22.25 0.31
CA PHE A 211 -18.81 -22.96 -0.86
C PHE A 211 -18.19 -24.32 -0.47
N SER A 212 -17.35 -24.33 0.56
CA SER A 212 -16.79 -25.58 1.10
C SER A 212 -17.89 -26.54 1.62
N ARG A 213 -18.92 -26.00 2.30
CA ARG A 213 -20.08 -26.80 2.74
C ARG A 213 -20.90 -27.33 1.57
N ASN A 214 -21.10 -26.52 0.54
CA ASN A 214 -21.87 -26.94 -0.66
C ASN A 214 -21.12 -27.98 -1.49
N LEU A 215 -19.80 -27.85 -1.66
CA LEU A 215 -18.97 -28.87 -2.31
C LEU A 215 -19.06 -30.19 -1.57
N ASN A 216 -18.96 -30.17 -0.24
CA ASN A 216 -19.07 -31.36 0.59
C ASN A 216 -20.46 -32.01 0.52
N ARG A 217 -21.52 -31.19 0.50
CA ARG A 217 -22.91 -31.67 0.29
C ARG A 217 -23.13 -32.29 -1.10
N THR A 218 -22.53 -31.69 -2.14
CA THR A 218 -22.65 -32.21 -3.51
C THR A 218 -21.86 -33.51 -3.67
N ALA A 219 -20.65 -33.58 -3.11
CA ALA A 219 -19.84 -34.79 -3.14
C ALA A 219 -20.51 -35.95 -2.40
N THR A 220 -21.10 -35.72 -1.21
CA THR A 220 -21.84 -36.73 -0.47
C THR A 220 -23.12 -37.17 -1.19
N LYS A 221 -23.86 -36.27 -1.83
CA LYS A 221 -25.04 -36.64 -2.64
C LYS A 221 -24.67 -37.45 -3.87
N THR A 222 -23.60 -37.08 -4.57
CA THR A 222 -23.12 -37.82 -5.74
C THR A 222 -22.59 -39.20 -5.35
N GLY A 223 -21.87 -39.28 -4.23
CA GLY A 223 -21.39 -40.55 -3.67
C GLY A 223 -22.53 -41.48 -3.25
N SER A 224 -23.56 -40.97 -2.58
CA SER A 224 -24.74 -41.77 -2.21
C SER A 224 -25.59 -42.18 -3.40
N PHE A 225 -25.67 -41.37 -4.45
CA PHE A 225 -26.36 -41.73 -5.68
C PHE A 225 -25.61 -42.86 -6.44
N ALA A 226 -24.28 -42.79 -6.55
CA ALA A 226 -23.46 -43.82 -7.15
C ALA A 226 -23.53 -45.15 -6.36
N ALA A 227 -23.51 -45.10 -5.04
CA ALA A 227 -23.65 -46.25 -4.17
C ALA A 227 -25.08 -46.85 -4.28
N GLY A 228 -26.11 -46.01 -4.36
CA GLY A 228 -27.50 -46.43 -4.52
C GLY A 228 -27.76 -47.13 -5.87
N VAL A 229 -27.21 -46.60 -6.96
CA VAL A 229 -27.32 -47.24 -8.29
C VAL A 229 -26.53 -48.54 -8.34
N GLY A 230 -25.32 -48.60 -7.79
CA GLY A 230 -24.54 -49.85 -7.69
C GLY A 230 -25.22 -50.92 -6.85
N GLY A 231 -25.80 -50.53 -5.70
CA GLY A 231 -26.55 -51.44 -4.82
C GLY A 231 -27.83 -51.97 -5.47
N ALA A 232 -28.57 -51.15 -6.21
CA ALA A 232 -29.77 -51.58 -6.95
C ALA A 232 -29.47 -52.55 -8.08
N VAL A 233 -28.36 -52.35 -8.79
CA VAL A 233 -27.93 -53.28 -9.86
C VAL A 233 -27.50 -54.64 -9.31
N LEU A 234 -26.71 -54.64 -8.22
CA LEU A 234 -26.27 -55.88 -7.57
C LEU A 234 -27.40 -56.61 -6.85
N GLY A 235 -28.36 -55.90 -6.23
CA GLY A 235 -29.56 -56.48 -5.60
C GLY A 235 -30.49 -57.14 -6.59
N ASN A 236 -30.62 -56.60 -7.81
CA ASN A 236 -31.49 -57.16 -8.86
C ASN A 236 -30.87 -58.42 -9.54
N ILE A 237 -29.55 -58.53 -9.57
CA ILE A 237 -28.84 -59.72 -10.06
C ILE A 237 -28.92 -60.84 -9.04
N GLY A 238 -28.77 -60.54 -7.73
CA GLY A 238 -28.89 -61.54 -6.64
C GLY A 238 -30.30 -62.09 -6.48
N GLY A 239 -31.35 -61.28 -6.74
CA GLY A 239 -32.74 -61.72 -6.70
C GLY A 239 -33.12 -62.69 -7.80
N ARG A 240 -32.54 -62.58 -9.00
CA ARG A 240 -32.76 -63.48 -10.12
C ARG A 240 -32.07 -64.83 -9.99
N LEU A 241 -31.04 -64.96 -9.23
CA LEU A 241 -30.29 -66.18 -8.97
C LEU A 241 -30.89 -67.05 -7.84
N ARG A 242 -31.82 -66.51 -7.06
CA ARG A 242 -32.46 -67.20 -5.93
C ARG A 242 -33.84 -67.72 -6.24
N GLY A 243 -34.32 -67.52 -7.44
CA GLY A 243 -35.68 -67.92 -7.94
C GLY A 243 -35.69 -69.06 -8.97
N LYS A 244 -34.75 -70.04 -8.83
CA LYS A 244 -34.86 -71.32 -9.50
C LYS A 244 -34.63 -72.46 -8.54
#